data_45254682888060103da76acef261ed74
#
_entry.id   45254682888060103da76acef261ed74
#
_cell.length_a   1.000
_cell.length_b   1.000
_cell.length_c   1.000
_cell.angle_alpha   90.00
_cell.angle_beta   90.00
_cell.angle_gamma   90.00
#
_symmetry.space_group_name_H-M   'P 1'
#
loop_
_entity.id
_entity.type
_entity.pdbx_description
1 polymer ?
#
loop_
_entity_poly.entity_id
_entity_poly.type
_entity_poly.pdbx_seq_one_letter_code
_entity_poly.pdbx_strand_id
1 'polypeptide(L)'
;RQEYAKILSEQKNLAFSKIPYYPISNVEGHAGELVSGKIFGTEILVAKGRVHCYEGYSLREITFPIRVFKKCGIKNLIITNSSGSIEKKNKPGTLMLIKGHLDCSFQKNYHDLNLVTGDKYHSKELIKLSEKVASNYKIKVVSGNYCWVLGPSYETPEEIKFFKSHDGSAVGMSTLPEIKEGGAQGLRVLSIAVLTNYAAGINKDILSHKDVIAVSYTHL
;
A
#
# COMPACT_ATOMS: atom_id res chain seq x y z
N ARG A 1 -0.44 -8.65 -6.56
CA ARG A 1 1.04 -8.76 -6.69
C ARG A 1 1.48 -10.07 -7.34
N GLN A 2 0.86 -11.21 -7.02
CA GLN A 2 1.21 -12.49 -7.66
C GLN A 2 0.81 -12.51 -9.14
N GLU A 3 -0.33 -11.94 -9.50
CA GLU A 3 -0.84 -11.87 -10.87
C GLU A 3 0.03 -11.00 -11.79
N TYR A 4 0.50 -9.84 -11.31
CA TYR A 4 1.39 -8.97 -12.11
C TYR A 4 2.69 -9.67 -12.53
N ALA A 5 3.22 -10.55 -11.69
CA ALA A 5 4.40 -11.30 -12.06
C ALA A 5 4.14 -12.27 -13.22
N LYS A 6 2.90 -12.79 -13.40
CA LYS A 6 2.56 -13.72 -14.47
C LYS A 6 2.58 -13.09 -15.87
N ILE A 7 2.39 -11.78 -15.98
CA ILE A 7 2.39 -11.08 -17.28
C ILE A 7 3.75 -10.57 -17.71
N LEU A 8 4.79 -10.73 -16.88
CA LEU A 8 6.15 -10.35 -17.24
C LEU A 8 6.74 -11.35 -18.24
N SER A 9 7.38 -10.86 -19.28
CA SER A 9 8.30 -11.65 -20.12
C SER A 9 9.71 -11.65 -19.52
N GLU A 10 10.56 -12.59 -19.94
CA GLU A 10 11.96 -12.71 -19.50
C GLU A 10 12.13 -12.73 -17.96
N GLN A 11 11.27 -13.46 -17.27
CA GLN A 11 11.26 -13.45 -15.81
C GLN A 11 12.51 -14.06 -15.18
N LYS A 12 12.99 -13.39 -14.12
CA LYS A 12 13.99 -13.93 -13.19
C LYS A 12 13.48 -13.76 -11.77
N ASN A 13 13.52 -14.80 -10.97
CA ASN A 13 13.04 -14.82 -9.61
C ASN A 13 14.21 -14.90 -8.63
N LEU A 14 14.15 -14.15 -7.54
CA LEU A 14 15.13 -14.17 -6.46
C LEU A 14 14.37 -14.19 -5.12
N ALA A 15 14.51 -15.28 -4.36
CA ALA A 15 13.91 -15.36 -3.03
C ALA A 15 14.50 -14.29 -2.09
N PHE A 16 13.68 -13.67 -1.25
CA PHE A 16 14.14 -12.68 -0.27
C PHE A 16 15.23 -13.23 0.65
N SER A 17 15.14 -14.51 1.00
CA SER A 17 16.13 -15.22 1.83
C SER A 17 17.54 -15.27 1.22
N LYS A 18 17.68 -15.07 -0.08
CA LYS A 18 18.97 -15.00 -0.79
C LYS A 18 19.56 -13.59 -0.86
N ILE A 19 18.82 -12.59 -0.39
CA ILE A 19 19.27 -11.19 -0.36
C ILE A 19 19.72 -10.86 1.07
N PRO A 20 20.98 -10.52 1.30
CA PRO A 20 21.46 -10.20 2.65
C PRO A 20 20.62 -9.12 3.31
N TYR A 21 20.20 -9.36 4.56
CA TYR A 21 19.41 -8.43 5.39
C TYR A 21 18.00 -8.10 4.85
N TYR A 22 17.52 -8.78 3.81
CA TYR A 22 16.16 -8.54 3.33
C TYR A 22 15.15 -9.17 4.30
N PRO A 23 14.14 -8.41 4.76
CA PRO A 23 13.18 -8.93 5.74
C PRO A 23 12.25 -9.98 5.10
N ILE A 24 11.88 -11.00 5.88
CA ILE A 24 11.04 -12.11 5.44
C ILE A 24 9.76 -12.12 6.26
N SER A 25 8.61 -12.06 5.59
CA SER A 25 7.30 -12.13 6.25
C SER A 25 6.89 -13.58 6.53
N ASN A 26 6.27 -13.79 7.70
CA ASN A 26 5.58 -15.02 8.06
C ASN A 26 4.06 -14.91 7.82
N VAL A 27 3.57 -13.79 7.32
CA VAL A 27 2.15 -13.56 7.05
C VAL A 27 1.75 -14.29 5.78
N GLU A 28 0.64 -15.03 5.84
CA GLU A 28 0.07 -15.73 4.69
C GLU A 28 -0.21 -14.78 3.52
N GLY A 29 0.05 -15.22 2.29
CA GLY A 29 -0.11 -14.40 1.08
C GLY A 29 1.14 -13.64 0.64
N HIS A 30 2.25 -13.70 1.40
CA HIS A 30 3.53 -13.12 1.02
C HIS A 30 4.50 -14.20 0.48
N ALA A 31 4.69 -14.25 -0.85
CA ALA A 31 5.54 -15.28 -1.49
C ALA A 31 7.04 -15.11 -1.19
N GLY A 32 7.48 -13.94 -0.73
CA GLY A 32 8.86 -13.71 -0.33
C GLY A 32 9.88 -13.70 -1.49
N GLU A 33 9.51 -13.16 -2.64
CA GLU A 33 10.34 -13.14 -3.86
C GLU A 33 10.41 -11.75 -4.50
N LEU A 34 11.56 -11.41 -5.08
CA LEU A 34 11.69 -10.40 -6.13
C LEU A 34 11.57 -11.08 -7.48
N VAL A 35 10.76 -10.51 -8.37
CA VAL A 35 10.61 -10.95 -9.75
C VAL A 35 10.96 -9.77 -10.65
N SER A 36 11.99 -9.92 -11.47
CA SER A 36 12.30 -8.98 -12.56
C SER A 36 11.79 -9.54 -13.88
N GLY A 37 11.46 -8.65 -14.81
CA GLY A 37 11.01 -9.00 -16.14
C GLY A 37 10.62 -7.77 -16.93
N LYS A 38 9.93 -7.94 -18.07
CA LYS A 38 9.49 -6.83 -18.91
C LYS A 38 8.00 -6.85 -19.16
N ILE A 39 7.39 -5.66 -19.21
CA ILE A 39 6.02 -5.42 -19.70
C ILE A 39 6.13 -4.42 -20.86
N PHE A 40 5.72 -4.81 -22.07
CA PHE A 40 5.83 -3.98 -23.28
C PHE A 40 7.23 -3.37 -23.47
N GLY A 41 8.28 -4.16 -23.22
CA GLY A 41 9.67 -3.73 -23.33
C GLY A 41 10.21 -2.90 -22.16
N THR A 42 9.39 -2.49 -21.20
CA THR A 42 9.81 -1.77 -20.00
C THR A 42 10.24 -2.74 -18.92
N GLU A 43 11.44 -2.54 -18.36
CA GLU A 43 11.94 -3.32 -17.22
C GLU A 43 11.15 -3.04 -15.95
N ILE A 44 10.68 -4.10 -15.31
CA ILE A 44 9.87 -4.06 -14.09
C ILE A 44 10.52 -4.94 -13.03
N LEU A 45 10.50 -4.47 -11.78
CA LEU A 45 10.87 -5.25 -10.60
C LEU A 45 9.67 -5.32 -9.66
N VAL A 46 9.21 -6.52 -9.35
CA VAL A 46 8.05 -6.77 -8.49
C VAL A 46 8.50 -7.45 -7.21
N ALA A 47 8.19 -6.86 -6.06
CA ALA A 47 8.31 -7.53 -4.76
C ALA A 47 7.00 -8.26 -4.45
N LYS A 48 7.04 -9.59 -4.43
CA LYS A 48 5.90 -10.46 -4.07
C LYS A 48 5.86 -10.69 -2.56
N GLY A 49 5.54 -9.64 -1.82
CA GLY A 49 5.46 -9.64 -0.37
C GLY A 49 6.01 -8.37 0.25
N ARG A 50 5.72 -8.20 1.53
CA ARG A 50 6.25 -7.16 2.43
C ARG A 50 6.19 -7.66 3.86
N VAL A 51 6.89 -6.96 4.75
CA VAL A 51 6.80 -7.12 6.19
C VAL A 51 6.07 -5.94 6.82
N HIS A 52 5.51 -6.12 8.02
CA HIS A 52 4.74 -5.13 8.74
C HIS A 52 5.33 -4.86 10.12
N CYS A 53 5.00 -3.70 10.72
CA CYS A 53 5.46 -3.36 12.07
C CYS A 53 5.05 -4.40 13.11
N TYR A 54 3.84 -4.95 13.02
CA TYR A 54 3.34 -5.95 13.97
C TYR A 54 4.06 -7.31 13.90
N GLU A 55 4.88 -7.53 12.88
CA GLU A 55 5.76 -8.73 12.79
C GLU A 55 7.06 -8.56 13.59
N GLY A 56 7.24 -7.43 14.31
CA GLY A 56 8.41 -7.14 15.12
C GLY A 56 9.58 -6.46 14.39
N TYR A 57 9.41 -6.12 13.12
CA TYR A 57 10.41 -5.40 12.34
C TYR A 57 10.42 -3.91 12.65
N SER A 58 11.62 -3.33 12.72
CA SER A 58 11.82 -1.89 12.80
C SER A 58 11.42 -1.20 11.49
N LEU A 59 11.13 0.11 11.55
CA LEU A 59 10.85 0.90 10.34
C LEU A 59 12.02 0.84 9.33
N ARG A 60 13.26 0.73 9.83
CA ARG A 60 14.44 0.60 8.97
C ARG A 60 14.45 -0.71 8.18
N GLU A 61 14.03 -1.81 8.79
CA GLU A 61 13.92 -3.11 8.11
C GLU A 61 12.75 -3.14 7.14
N ILE A 62 11.56 -2.65 7.55
CA ILE A 62 10.38 -2.57 6.69
C ILE A 62 10.66 -1.79 5.41
N THR A 63 11.44 -0.72 5.49
CA THR A 63 11.75 0.15 4.36
C THR A 63 13.01 -0.27 3.59
N PHE A 64 13.72 -1.30 4.04
CA PHE A 64 14.92 -1.80 3.37
C PHE A 64 14.69 -2.14 1.89
N PRO A 65 13.58 -2.79 1.48
CA PRO A 65 13.28 -3.04 0.08
C PRO A 65 13.32 -1.80 -0.81
N ILE A 66 12.85 -0.65 -0.32
CA ILE A 66 12.82 0.60 -1.08
C ILE A 66 14.24 1.11 -1.39
N ARG A 67 15.15 0.98 -0.42
CA ARG A 67 16.57 1.31 -0.62
C ARG A 67 17.24 0.37 -1.62
N VAL A 68 16.90 -0.92 -1.60
CA VAL A 68 17.35 -1.89 -2.60
C VAL A 68 16.86 -1.48 -3.99
N PHE A 69 15.57 -1.17 -4.16
CA PHE A 69 15.01 -0.72 -5.44
C PHE A 69 15.72 0.53 -5.96
N LYS A 70 15.97 1.51 -5.10
CA LYS A 70 16.74 2.70 -5.49
C LYS A 70 18.14 2.35 -5.99
N LYS A 71 18.83 1.42 -5.32
CA LYS A 71 20.16 0.93 -5.76
C LYS A 71 20.11 0.17 -7.09
N CYS A 72 19.00 -0.49 -7.40
CA CYS A 72 18.73 -1.12 -8.70
C CYS A 72 18.35 -0.11 -9.82
N GLY A 73 18.37 1.19 -9.54
CA GLY A 73 18.09 2.22 -10.55
C GLY A 73 16.60 2.52 -10.77
N ILE A 74 15.72 1.98 -9.93
CA ILE A 74 14.27 2.26 -10.00
C ILE A 74 14.03 3.76 -9.80
N LYS A 75 13.18 4.34 -10.62
CA LYS A 75 12.78 5.76 -10.58
C LYS A 75 11.32 5.94 -10.13
N ASN A 76 10.45 5.01 -10.51
CA ASN A 76 9.03 5.02 -10.20
C ASN A 76 8.70 3.86 -9.25
N LEU A 77 8.03 4.15 -8.15
CA LEU A 77 7.62 3.18 -7.16
C LEU A 77 6.09 3.12 -7.13
N ILE A 78 5.54 1.95 -7.46
CA ILE A 78 4.11 1.68 -7.30
C ILE A 78 3.93 0.79 -6.07
N ILE A 79 3.18 1.28 -5.08
CA ILE A 79 2.88 0.56 -3.85
C ILE A 79 1.41 0.18 -3.86
N THR A 80 1.10 -1.10 -3.66
CA THR A 80 -0.28 -1.56 -3.53
C THR A 80 -0.54 -2.12 -2.13
N ASN A 81 -1.75 -1.95 -1.62
CA ASN A 81 -2.18 -2.52 -0.35
C ASN A 81 -3.67 -2.87 -0.35
N SER A 82 -4.09 -3.62 0.67
CA SER A 82 -5.49 -3.82 1.05
C SER A 82 -5.79 -2.89 2.22
N SER A 83 -6.97 -2.27 2.21
CA SER A 83 -7.38 -1.27 3.21
C SER A 83 -8.85 -1.34 3.54
N GLY A 84 -9.21 -0.97 4.77
CA GLY A 84 -10.58 -0.73 5.17
C GLY A 84 -11.07 0.65 4.70
N SER A 85 -12.25 0.71 4.08
CA SER A 85 -12.86 1.97 3.68
C SER A 85 -13.47 2.70 4.87
N ILE A 86 -13.10 3.96 5.08
CA ILE A 86 -13.72 4.87 6.07
C ILE A 86 -14.98 5.54 5.47
N GLU A 87 -15.11 5.51 4.14
CA GLU A 87 -16.20 6.13 3.40
C GLU A 87 -17.24 5.09 2.97
N LYS A 88 -18.48 5.17 3.48
CA LYS A 88 -19.57 4.26 3.15
C LYS A 88 -19.90 4.18 1.65
N LYS A 89 -19.65 5.30 0.91
CA LYS A 89 -19.86 5.36 -0.55
C LYS A 89 -18.87 4.51 -1.36
N ASN A 90 -17.73 4.19 -0.78
CA ASN A 90 -16.67 3.43 -1.43
C ASN A 90 -16.79 1.96 -1.02
N LYS A 91 -17.47 1.19 -1.85
CA LYS A 91 -17.75 -0.25 -1.58
C LYS A 91 -16.45 -1.09 -1.64
N PRO A 92 -16.43 -2.25 -0.96
CA PRO A 92 -15.37 -3.24 -1.16
C PRO A 92 -15.16 -3.55 -2.65
N GLY A 93 -13.91 -3.75 -3.06
CA GLY A 93 -13.48 -3.87 -4.46
C GLY A 93 -13.13 -2.53 -5.14
N THR A 94 -13.41 -1.38 -4.50
CA THR A 94 -13.04 -0.07 -5.06
C THR A 94 -11.53 0.15 -5.00
N LEU A 95 -10.95 0.63 -6.12
CA LEU A 95 -9.56 1.09 -6.16
C LEU A 95 -9.48 2.56 -5.73
N MET A 96 -8.57 2.87 -4.81
CA MET A 96 -8.33 4.23 -4.33
C MET A 96 -6.90 4.66 -4.61
N LEU A 97 -6.72 5.75 -5.35
CA LEU A 97 -5.45 6.44 -5.52
C LEU A 97 -5.18 7.27 -4.27
N ILE A 98 -4.06 6.99 -3.60
CA ILE A 98 -3.68 7.68 -2.36
C ILE A 98 -3.01 8.99 -2.73
N LYS A 99 -3.65 10.12 -2.39
CA LYS A 99 -3.16 11.50 -2.63
C LYS A 99 -2.59 12.18 -1.40
N GLY A 100 -2.78 11.59 -0.22
CA GLY A 100 -2.29 12.06 1.07
C GLY A 100 -2.28 10.94 2.08
N HIS A 101 -1.59 11.17 3.18
CA HIS A 101 -1.51 10.19 4.28
C HIS A 101 -1.52 10.85 5.65
N LEU A 102 -1.98 10.08 6.64
CA LEU A 102 -2.00 10.37 8.06
C LEU A 102 -1.23 9.28 8.80
N ASP A 103 -0.34 9.68 9.71
CA ASP A 103 0.38 8.76 10.60
C ASP A 103 -0.45 8.56 11.87
N CYS A 104 -1.33 7.57 11.84
CA CYS A 104 -2.22 7.22 12.95
C CYS A 104 -1.60 6.16 13.89
N SER A 105 -0.29 5.98 13.86
CA SER A 105 0.41 5.05 14.76
C SER A 105 0.53 5.58 16.19
N PHE A 106 0.34 6.89 16.37
CA PHE A 106 0.48 7.63 17.64
C PHE A 106 1.83 7.42 18.35
N GLN A 107 2.86 7.01 17.61
CA GLN A 107 4.19 6.78 18.19
C GLN A 107 4.95 8.07 18.52
N LYS A 108 4.61 9.19 17.88
CA LYS A 108 5.38 10.43 17.99
C LYS A 108 4.66 11.54 18.76
N ASN A 109 3.38 11.77 18.54
CA ASN A 109 2.57 12.75 19.25
C ASN A 109 1.09 12.47 19.06
N TYR A 110 0.32 12.43 20.15
CA TYR A 110 -1.14 12.25 20.11
C TYR A 110 -1.90 13.47 19.57
N HIS A 111 -1.26 14.64 19.57
CA HIS A 111 -1.93 15.90 19.26
C HIS A 111 -1.74 16.40 17.83
N ASP A 112 -0.85 15.79 17.04
CA ASP A 112 -0.48 16.30 15.73
C ASP A 112 -0.77 15.28 14.61
N LEU A 113 -2.03 14.88 14.50
CA LEU A 113 -2.46 14.10 13.32
C LEU A 113 -2.57 15.03 12.12
N ASN A 114 -1.47 15.19 11.39
CA ASN A 114 -1.39 16.08 10.25
C ASN A 114 -1.52 15.31 8.93
N LEU A 115 -2.44 15.78 8.08
CA LEU A 115 -2.52 15.29 6.71
C LEU A 115 -1.31 15.75 5.91
N VAL A 116 -0.52 14.80 5.43
CA VAL A 116 0.63 15.06 4.58
C VAL A 116 0.27 14.78 3.13
N THR A 117 0.40 15.78 2.29
CA THR A 117 0.16 15.72 0.84
C THR A 117 1.41 16.17 0.08
N GLY A 118 1.34 16.15 -1.24
CA GLY A 118 2.35 16.76 -2.11
C GLY A 118 3.21 15.76 -2.85
N ASP A 119 3.87 16.28 -3.88
CA ASP A 119 4.53 15.52 -4.94
C ASP A 119 5.71 14.66 -4.45
N LYS A 120 6.35 15.07 -3.37
CA LYS A 120 7.44 14.30 -2.74
C LYS A 120 7.02 12.89 -2.35
N TYR A 121 5.77 12.71 -1.88
CA TYR A 121 5.26 11.44 -1.36
C TYR A 121 4.15 10.83 -2.22
N HIS A 122 3.48 11.66 -3.03
CA HIS A 122 2.34 11.28 -3.86
C HIS A 122 2.50 11.98 -5.21
N SER A 123 3.15 11.31 -6.16
CA SER A 123 3.46 11.89 -7.47
C SER A 123 2.18 12.28 -8.21
N LYS A 124 1.98 13.58 -8.37
CA LYS A 124 0.82 14.15 -9.10
C LYS A 124 0.78 13.68 -10.55
N GLU A 125 1.96 13.53 -11.17
CA GLU A 125 2.08 13.02 -12.54
C GLU A 125 1.55 11.58 -12.65
N LEU A 126 2.03 10.69 -11.75
CA LEU A 126 1.61 9.28 -11.76
C LEU A 126 0.13 9.11 -11.37
N ILE A 127 -0.37 9.92 -10.45
CA ILE A 127 -1.80 9.92 -10.09
C ILE A 127 -2.66 10.31 -11.31
N LYS A 128 -2.35 11.43 -11.97
CA LYS A 128 -3.07 11.87 -13.19
C LYS A 128 -3.00 10.83 -14.32
N LEU A 129 -1.82 10.21 -14.50
CA LEU A 129 -1.67 9.14 -15.49
C LEU A 129 -2.57 7.95 -15.15
N SER A 130 -2.62 7.55 -13.87
CA SER A 130 -3.47 6.45 -13.41
C SER A 130 -4.96 6.76 -13.60
N GLU A 131 -5.40 7.98 -13.32
CA GLU A 131 -6.78 8.43 -13.56
C GLU A 131 -7.13 8.36 -15.06
N LYS A 132 -6.23 8.81 -15.93
CA LYS A 132 -6.41 8.75 -17.38
C LYS A 132 -6.51 7.30 -17.88
N VAL A 133 -5.61 6.42 -17.40
CA VAL A 133 -5.62 4.99 -17.76
C VAL A 133 -6.91 4.34 -17.27
N ALA A 134 -7.30 4.57 -16.02
CA ALA A 134 -8.54 4.03 -15.47
C ALA A 134 -9.77 4.46 -16.27
N SER A 135 -9.83 5.73 -16.68
CA SER A 135 -10.90 6.27 -17.55
C SER A 135 -10.95 5.55 -18.90
N ASN A 136 -9.79 5.37 -19.55
CA ASN A 136 -9.71 4.71 -20.86
C ASN A 136 -10.20 3.25 -20.81
N TYR A 137 -9.93 2.55 -19.73
CA TYR A 137 -10.35 1.16 -19.53
C TYR A 137 -11.68 1.02 -18.76
N LYS A 138 -12.37 2.14 -18.49
CA LYS A 138 -13.65 2.17 -17.74
C LYS A 138 -13.53 1.55 -16.34
N ILE A 139 -12.35 1.64 -15.74
CA ILE A 139 -12.11 1.19 -14.36
C ILE A 139 -12.47 2.31 -13.41
N LYS A 140 -13.38 2.05 -12.48
CA LYS A 140 -13.76 3.03 -11.47
C LYS A 140 -12.66 3.16 -10.43
N VAL A 141 -12.09 4.35 -10.30
CA VAL A 141 -11.14 4.70 -9.23
C VAL A 141 -11.66 5.89 -8.45
N VAL A 142 -11.28 5.97 -7.18
CA VAL A 142 -11.51 7.14 -6.32
C VAL A 142 -10.17 7.67 -5.84
N SER A 143 -10.12 8.92 -5.39
CA SER A 143 -8.93 9.49 -4.74
C SER A 143 -9.23 9.74 -3.26
N GLY A 144 -8.25 9.49 -2.38
CA GLY A 144 -8.45 9.65 -0.94
C GLY A 144 -7.14 9.69 -0.15
N ASN A 145 -7.28 9.87 1.16
CA ASN A 145 -6.17 9.92 2.10
C ASN A 145 -6.10 8.64 2.91
N TYR A 146 -4.90 8.13 3.07
CA TYR A 146 -4.62 6.87 3.74
C TYR A 146 -4.19 7.08 5.19
N CYS A 147 -4.87 6.43 6.13
CA CYS A 147 -4.54 6.39 7.54
C CYS A 147 -3.69 5.14 7.81
N TRP A 148 -2.49 5.34 8.34
CA TRP A 148 -1.63 4.24 8.73
C TRP A 148 -1.71 3.97 10.22
N VAL A 149 -1.99 2.72 10.57
CA VAL A 149 -1.98 2.19 11.94
C VAL A 149 -0.98 1.04 12.05
N LEU A 150 -0.57 0.70 13.27
CA LEU A 150 0.43 -0.36 13.48
C LEU A 150 -0.13 -1.76 13.27
N GLY A 151 -1.34 -2.04 13.71
CA GLY A 151 -1.87 -3.40 13.82
C GLY A 151 -1.21 -4.18 14.99
N PRO A 152 -1.43 -5.51 15.11
CA PRO A 152 -2.28 -6.35 14.25
C PRO A 152 -3.79 -6.21 14.51
N SER A 153 -4.20 -5.57 15.62
CA SER A 153 -5.60 -5.35 15.95
C SER A 153 -6.24 -4.36 14.97
N TYR A 154 -7.50 -4.61 14.62
CA TYR A 154 -8.30 -3.65 13.89
C TYR A 154 -8.66 -2.47 14.77
N GLU A 155 -8.96 -1.35 14.14
CA GLU A 155 -9.35 -0.10 14.75
C GLU A 155 -10.73 -0.21 15.42
N THR A 156 -10.96 0.61 16.43
CA THR A 156 -12.27 0.81 17.03
C THR A 156 -13.13 1.77 16.17
N PRO A 157 -14.48 1.74 16.30
CA PRO A 157 -15.35 2.71 15.63
C PRO A 157 -15.01 4.17 15.96
N GLU A 158 -14.54 4.44 17.17
CA GLU A 158 -14.16 5.78 17.65
C GLU A 158 -12.88 6.26 16.97
N GLU A 159 -11.87 5.40 16.83
CA GLU A 159 -10.65 5.70 16.06
C GLU A 159 -11.00 5.99 14.60
N ILE A 160 -11.90 5.23 13.99
CA ILE A 160 -12.34 5.47 12.60
C ILE A 160 -13.06 6.82 12.48
N LYS A 161 -13.91 7.20 13.43
CA LYS A 161 -14.53 8.53 13.46
C LYS A 161 -13.48 9.64 13.59
N PHE A 162 -12.49 9.43 14.43
CA PHE A 162 -11.38 10.36 14.60
C PHE A 162 -10.54 10.50 13.33
N PHE A 163 -10.18 9.40 12.65
CA PHE A 163 -9.47 9.45 11.37
C PHE A 163 -10.28 10.17 10.29
N LYS A 164 -11.59 9.93 10.26
CA LYS A 164 -12.51 10.60 9.33
C LYS A 164 -12.57 12.10 9.57
N SER A 165 -12.56 12.57 10.82
CA SER A 165 -12.56 14.01 11.15
C SER A 165 -11.27 14.72 10.73
N HIS A 166 -10.20 13.96 10.42
CA HIS A 166 -8.93 14.43 9.89
C HIS A 166 -8.75 14.11 8.39
N ASP A 167 -9.85 14.02 7.64
CA ASP A 167 -9.87 13.75 6.20
C ASP A 167 -9.36 12.35 5.79
N GLY A 168 -9.32 11.38 6.70
CA GLY A 168 -9.02 9.99 6.39
C GLY A 168 -10.09 9.36 5.51
N SER A 169 -9.68 8.59 4.49
CA SER A 169 -10.59 7.91 3.54
C SER A 169 -10.47 6.40 3.58
N ALA A 170 -9.31 5.89 3.95
CA ALA A 170 -9.04 4.46 4.12
C ALA A 170 -8.01 4.24 5.22
N VAL A 171 -8.03 3.07 5.84
CA VAL A 171 -7.11 2.69 6.93
C VAL A 171 -6.43 1.36 6.63
N GLY A 172 -5.16 1.23 7.04
CA GLY A 172 -4.42 -0.02 6.93
C GLY A 172 -3.06 0.02 7.63
N MET A 173 -2.42 -1.15 7.68
CA MET A 173 -1.27 -1.44 8.56
C MET A 173 0.08 -1.45 7.83
N SER A 174 0.15 -0.97 6.59
CA SER A 174 1.35 -0.97 5.75
C SER A 174 1.53 0.35 5.01
N THR A 175 2.42 0.39 4.00
CA THR A 175 2.46 1.41 2.95
C THR A 175 3.03 2.77 3.36
N LEU A 176 2.63 3.38 4.49
CA LEU A 176 3.15 4.70 4.86
C LEU A 176 4.67 4.73 5.07
N PRO A 177 5.29 3.76 5.76
CA PRO A 177 6.75 3.72 5.85
C PRO A 177 7.43 3.66 4.48
N GLU A 178 6.86 2.88 3.55
CA GLU A 178 7.36 2.73 2.18
C GLU A 178 7.20 4.03 1.38
N ILE A 179 6.07 4.75 1.52
CA ILE A 179 5.84 6.07 0.92
C ILE A 179 6.89 7.07 1.40
N LYS A 180 7.08 7.15 2.73
CA LYS A 180 8.07 8.08 3.34
C LYS A 180 9.49 7.79 2.86
N GLU A 181 9.89 6.52 2.85
CA GLU A 181 11.22 6.11 2.36
C GLU A 181 11.36 6.39 0.87
N GLY A 182 10.35 6.05 0.04
CA GLY A 182 10.35 6.34 -1.39
C GLY A 182 10.57 7.82 -1.68
N GLY A 183 9.84 8.70 -1.00
CA GLY A 183 10.00 10.14 -1.10
C GLY A 183 11.37 10.62 -0.61
N ALA A 184 11.92 10.04 0.46
CA ALA A 184 13.26 10.35 0.98
C ALA A 184 14.37 9.93 0.00
N GLN A 185 14.17 8.83 -0.72
CA GLN A 185 15.08 8.35 -1.77
C GLN A 185 14.91 9.06 -3.12
N GLY A 186 13.99 10.04 -3.22
CA GLY A 186 13.71 10.77 -4.46
C GLY A 186 13.09 9.90 -5.54
N LEU A 187 12.28 8.89 -5.17
CA LEU A 187 11.46 8.13 -6.11
C LEU A 187 10.15 8.87 -6.38
N ARG A 188 9.62 8.75 -7.58
CA ARG A 188 8.23 9.12 -7.87
C ARG A 188 7.32 8.02 -7.31
N VAL A 189 6.50 8.34 -6.31
CA VAL A 189 5.68 7.37 -5.60
C VAL A 189 4.23 7.47 -6.03
N LEU A 190 3.67 6.34 -6.43
CA LEU A 190 2.23 6.11 -6.63
C LEU A 190 1.78 5.04 -5.64
N SER A 191 0.74 5.31 -4.87
CA SER A 191 0.16 4.32 -3.97
C SER A 191 -1.31 4.08 -4.31
N ILE A 192 -1.69 2.79 -4.39
CA ILE A 192 -3.03 2.35 -4.75
C ILE A 192 -3.53 1.40 -3.66
N ALA A 193 -4.64 1.75 -3.03
CA ALA A 193 -5.33 0.88 -2.08
C ALA A 193 -6.48 0.14 -2.78
N VAL A 194 -6.59 -1.15 -2.54
CA VAL A 194 -7.84 -1.88 -2.76
C VAL A 194 -8.64 -1.81 -1.47
N LEU A 195 -9.81 -1.21 -1.52
CA LEU A 195 -10.70 -1.16 -0.38
C LEU A 195 -11.38 -2.54 -0.25
N THR A 196 -10.86 -3.39 0.63
CA THR A 196 -11.28 -4.80 0.71
C THR A 196 -12.49 -5.01 1.60
N ASN A 197 -12.72 -4.09 2.52
CA ASN A 197 -13.78 -4.13 3.52
C ASN A 197 -14.15 -2.70 3.93
N TYR A 198 -15.22 -2.55 4.67
CA TYR A 198 -15.47 -1.33 5.43
C TYR A 198 -14.65 -1.34 6.73
N ALA A 199 -14.14 -0.20 7.14
CA ALA A 199 -13.50 -0.03 8.44
C ALA A 199 -14.52 -0.18 9.59
N ALA A 200 -14.04 -0.37 10.81
CA ALA A 200 -14.88 -0.60 11.98
C ALA A 200 -15.95 0.49 12.15
N GLY A 201 -17.18 0.07 12.43
CA GLY A 201 -18.32 0.98 12.67
C GLY A 201 -18.91 1.68 11.43
N ILE A 202 -18.36 1.46 10.22
CA ILE A 202 -18.93 2.00 8.96
C ILE A 202 -20.15 1.23 8.51
N ASN A 203 -20.18 -0.07 8.72
CA ASN A 203 -21.33 -0.93 8.55
C ASN A 203 -21.52 -1.83 9.79
N LYS A 204 -22.50 -2.74 9.76
CA LYS A 204 -22.80 -3.65 10.88
C LYS A 204 -22.03 -4.98 10.79
N ASP A 205 -21.28 -5.21 9.72
CA ASP A 205 -20.59 -6.48 9.50
C ASP A 205 -19.36 -6.59 10.41
N ILE A 206 -19.11 -7.81 10.89
CA ILE A 206 -17.90 -8.11 11.67
C ILE A 206 -16.75 -8.26 10.70
N LEU A 207 -15.66 -7.53 10.95
CA LEU A 207 -14.43 -7.61 10.15
C LEU A 207 -13.80 -9.00 10.26
N SER A 208 -13.51 -9.61 9.11
CA SER A 208 -12.82 -10.89 9.03
C SER A 208 -11.61 -10.78 8.10
N HIS A 209 -10.46 -11.30 8.57
CA HIS A 209 -9.25 -11.35 7.75
C HIS A 209 -9.44 -12.21 6.49
N LYS A 210 -10.31 -13.23 6.54
CA LYS A 210 -10.63 -14.06 5.37
C LYS A 210 -11.29 -13.25 4.25
N ASP A 211 -12.19 -12.32 4.60
CA ASP A 211 -12.85 -11.45 3.62
C ASP A 211 -11.85 -10.49 2.97
N VAL A 212 -10.90 -9.96 3.76
CA VAL A 212 -9.80 -9.11 3.25
C VAL A 212 -8.97 -9.87 2.21
N ILE A 213 -8.58 -11.10 2.51
CA ILE A 213 -7.81 -11.95 1.59
C ILE A 213 -8.62 -12.22 0.32
N ALA A 214 -9.88 -12.65 0.42
CA ALA A 214 -10.72 -12.99 -0.72
C ALA A 214 -10.87 -11.83 -1.71
N VAL A 215 -11.15 -10.61 -1.21
CA VAL A 215 -11.29 -9.42 -2.06
C VAL A 215 -9.94 -8.99 -2.63
N SER A 216 -8.84 -9.11 -1.86
CA SER A 216 -7.49 -8.77 -2.34
C SER A 216 -7.07 -9.60 -3.54
N TYR A 217 -7.34 -10.90 -3.54
CA TYR A 217 -6.97 -11.80 -4.63
C TYR A 217 -7.77 -11.59 -5.92
N THR A 218 -8.98 -11.05 -5.82
CA THR A 218 -9.81 -10.78 -7.01
C THR A 218 -9.55 -9.43 -7.65
N HIS A 219 -8.89 -8.49 -6.95
CA HIS A 219 -8.74 -7.09 -7.41
C HIS A 219 -7.28 -6.60 -7.45
N LEU A 220 -6.31 -7.37 -6.98
CA LEU A 220 -4.86 -7.15 -7.05
C LEU A 220 -4.18 -8.22 -7.86
#